data_4d615da36c6c4f4a558b97ec34441da3
#
_entry.id   4d615da36c6c4f4a558b97ec34441da3
#
_cell.length_a   1.000
_cell.length_b   1.000
_cell.length_c   1.000
_cell.angle_alpha   90.00
_cell.angle_beta   90.00
_cell.angle_gamma   90.00
#
_symmetry.space_group_name_H-M   'P 1'
#
loop_
_entity.id
_entity.type
_entity.pdbx_description
1 polymer ?
#
loop_
_entity_poly.entity_id
_entity_poly.type
_entity_poly.pdbx_seq_one_letter_code
_entity_poly.pdbx_strand_id
1 'polypeptide(L)'
;MLKNLTNVTVAILGAVATSAATLPAPSMATSSIQAPFAIVPEGPTQETETKEVVPEKPKVKRLVCKGCNTNETKTVEFLQNRGITDKNAIATIMGNIRQESTFIPNICEGGARVPYHQCRSGGVGILQWTNAPRYYGLGKFAARIGGDPSTLDTQLQYMLYESDWKMIEPHMKTPGKSISDYMRLARKWVRWGHHGARTDFAYNYSNKLVLTEV
;
A
#
# COMPACT_ATOMS: atom_id res chain seq x y z
N MET A 1 -43.08 32.90 26.28
CA MET A 1 -43.12 33.67 25.02
C MET A 1 -42.64 32.76 23.91
N LEU A 2 -43.55 32.26 23.12
CA LEU A 2 -43.28 31.44 21.93
C LEU A 2 -42.82 32.35 20.80
N LYS A 3 -41.80 31.94 20.04
CA LYS A 3 -41.57 32.44 18.69
C LYS A 3 -41.27 31.26 17.75
N ASN A 4 -42.17 31.15 16.81
CA ASN A 4 -42.20 30.22 15.68
C ASN A 4 -40.96 30.37 14.80
N LEU A 5 -40.43 29.27 14.31
CA LEU A 5 -39.48 29.22 13.20
C LEU A 5 -40.10 28.41 12.05
N THR A 6 -40.31 29.12 10.99
CA THR A 6 -40.86 28.70 9.70
C THR A 6 -39.88 27.78 8.96
N ASN A 7 -40.42 26.64 8.46
CA ASN A 7 -39.79 25.75 7.51
C ASN A 7 -39.70 26.40 6.12
N VAL A 8 -38.52 26.36 5.51
CA VAL A 8 -38.35 26.62 4.08
C VAL A 8 -37.84 25.36 3.42
N THR A 9 -38.74 24.70 2.67
CA THR A 9 -38.42 23.57 1.80
C THR A 9 -38.08 24.13 0.41
N VAL A 10 -36.86 23.93 -0.07
CA VAL A 10 -36.50 24.20 -1.47
C VAL A 10 -36.28 22.85 -2.16
N ALA A 11 -37.23 22.53 -3.04
CA ALA A 11 -37.09 21.40 -3.97
C ALA A 11 -36.42 21.90 -5.27
N ILE A 12 -35.30 21.33 -5.62
CA ILE A 12 -34.67 21.54 -6.93
C ILE A 12 -34.79 20.21 -7.70
N LEU A 13 -35.71 20.16 -8.68
CA LEU A 13 -35.72 19.14 -9.72
C LEU A 13 -34.67 19.51 -10.77
N GLY A 14 -33.61 18.69 -10.90
CA GLY A 14 -32.67 18.75 -12.00
C GLY A 14 -32.86 17.52 -12.88
N ALA A 15 -33.43 17.71 -14.08
CA ALA A 15 -33.48 16.68 -15.12
C ALA A 15 -32.11 16.51 -15.77
N VAL A 16 -31.57 15.30 -15.76
CA VAL A 16 -30.37 14.95 -16.48
C VAL A 16 -30.75 14.21 -17.76
N ALA A 17 -30.52 14.84 -18.89
CA ALA A 17 -30.66 14.24 -20.22
C ALA A 17 -29.45 13.34 -20.51
N THR A 18 -29.66 12.07 -20.72
CA THR A 18 -28.68 11.09 -21.18
C THR A 18 -28.61 11.11 -22.72
N SER A 19 -27.53 11.61 -23.28
CA SER A 19 -27.20 11.46 -24.70
C SER A 19 -26.36 10.19 -24.88
N ALA A 20 -26.93 9.18 -25.53
CA ALA A 20 -26.24 7.99 -25.99
C ALA A 20 -25.50 8.31 -27.31
N ALA A 21 -24.18 8.32 -27.28
CA ALA A 21 -23.34 8.39 -28.49
C ALA A 21 -23.08 6.94 -28.99
N THR A 22 -23.66 6.60 -30.14
CA THR A 22 -23.38 5.38 -30.92
C THR A 22 -22.09 5.55 -31.70
N LEU A 23 -21.11 4.69 -31.44
CA LEU A 23 -19.88 4.57 -32.23
C LEU A 23 -20.11 3.62 -33.43
N PRO A 24 -19.63 3.95 -34.64
CA PRO A 24 -19.71 3.05 -35.79
C PRO A 24 -18.67 1.92 -35.69
N ALA A 25 -19.07 0.71 -36.08
CA ALA A 25 -18.23 -0.46 -36.17
C ALA A 25 -17.23 -0.36 -37.33
N PRO A 26 -15.99 -0.91 -37.19
CA PRO A 26 -15.05 -0.97 -38.30
C PRO A 26 -15.44 -2.09 -39.28
N SER A 27 -15.49 -1.70 -40.56
CA SER A 27 -15.69 -2.57 -41.73
C SER A 27 -14.44 -3.45 -41.95
N MET A 28 -14.61 -4.75 -41.95
CA MET A 28 -13.59 -5.72 -42.39
C MET A 28 -13.57 -5.82 -43.92
N ALA A 29 -12.51 -5.35 -44.53
CA ALA A 29 -12.21 -5.63 -45.93
C ALA A 29 -11.40 -6.94 -46.02
N THR A 30 -12.04 -8.00 -46.54
CA THR A 30 -11.39 -9.24 -46.96
C THR A 30 -10.76 -9.05 -48.32
N SER A 31 -9.44 -9.05 -48.41
CA SER A 31 -8.73 -9.13 -49.69
C SER A 31 -8.02 -10.49 -49.78
N SER A 32 -8.60 -11.40 -50.57
CA SER A 32 -8.01 -12.65 -50.92
C SER A 32 -7.13 -12.49 -52.17
N ILE A 33 -5.80 -12.59 -51.99
CA ILE A 33 -4.87 -12.74 -53.11
C ILE A 33 -4.33 -14.17 -53.09
N GLN A 34 -4.78 -15.00 -54.00
CA GLN A 34 -4.18 -16.29 -54.31
C GLN A 34 -2.95 -16.07 -55.17
N ALA A 35 -1.78 -16.51 -54.70
CA ALA A 35 -0.56 -16.65 -55.52
C ALA A 35 -0.34 -18.11 -55.86
N PRO A 36 0.22 -18.43 -57.04
CA PRO A 36 0.32 -19.79 -57.58
C PRO A 36 1.42 -20.59 -56.85
N PHE A 37 1.14 -21.90 -56.66
CA PHE A 37 2.05 -22.87 -56.12
C PHE A 37 3.26 -23.09 -57.04
N ALA A 38 4.46 -22.79 -56.53
CA ALA A 38 5.71 -23.26 -57.08
C ALA A 38 6.14 -24.50 -56.30
N ILE A 39 6.27 -25.65 -56.98
CA ILE A 39 6.78 -26.91 -56.44
C ILE A 39 8.30 -26.78 -56.36
N VAL A 40 8.84 -26.79 -55.13
CA VAL A 40 10.28 -26.86 -54.83
C VAL A 40 10.60 -28.27 -54.36
N PRO A 41 11.64 -28.98 -54.88
CA PRO A 41 11.97 -30.33 -54.46
C PRO A 41 12.54 -30.37 -53.05
N GLU A 42 12.04 -31.31 -52.27
CA GLU A 42 12.49 -31.59 -50.89
C GLU A 42 13.95 -32.07 -50.88
N GLY A 43 14.83 -31.27 -50.33
CA GLY A 43 16.14 -31.70 -49.86
C GLY A 43 16.06 -32.11 -48.36
N PRO A 44 16.99 -32.93 -47.84
CA PRO A 44 16.91 -33.50 -46.51
C PRO A 44 16.98 -32.40 -45.44
N THR A 45 15.89 -32.25 -44.70
CA THR A 45 15.77 -31.30 -43.58
C THR A 45 16.64 -31.78 -42.43
N GLN A 46 17.76 -31.11 -42.18
CA GLN A 46 18.44 -31.20 -40.88
C GLN A 46 17.62 -30.40 -39.85
N GLU A 47 16.98 -31.11 -38.95
CA GLU A 47 16.38 -30.52 -37.76
C GLU A 47 17.51 -29.96 -36.86
N THR A 48 17.76 -28.68 -36.97
CA THR A 48 18.58 -27.95 -36.00
C THR A 48 17.67 -27.62 -34.81
N GLU A 49 17.77 -28.39 -33.73
CA GLU A 49 17.15 -28.06 -32.44
C GLU A 49 17.68 -26.71 -31.98
N THR A 50 16.97 -25.65 -32.29
CA THR A 50 17.20 -24.32 -31.68
C THR A 50 16.66 -24.39 -30.26
N LYS A 51 17.53 -24.61 -29.27
CA LYS A 51 17.20 -24.39 -27.86
C LYS A 51 16.76 -22.94 -27.69
N GLU A 52 15.46 -22.78 -27.49
CA GLU A 52 14.86 -21.48 -27.12
C GLU A 52 15.47 -21.02 -25.79
N VAL A 53 16.40 -20.06 -25.86
CA VAL A 53 16.98 -19.44 -24.67
C VAL A 53 15.91 -18.53 -24.08
N VAL A 54 15.16 -19.06 -23.11
CA VAL A 54 14.22 -18.26 -22.31
C VAL A 54 15.04 -17.19 -21.59
N PRO A 55 14.78 -15.89 -21.83
CA PRO A 55 15.54 -14.83 -21.18
C PRO A 55 15.34 -14.91 -19.65
N GLU A 56 16.43 -15.12 -18.92
CA GLU A 56 16.43 -15.15 -17.47
C GLU A 56 15.94 -13.77 -16.96
N LYS A 57 14.89 -13.76 -16.13
CA LYS A 57 14.37 -12.52 -15.54
C LYS A 57 15.49 -11.83 -14.76
N PRO A 58 15.67 -10.50 -14.91
CA PRO A 58 16.69 -9.78 -14.17
C PRO A 58 16.48 -9.94 -12.66
N LYS A 59 17.51 -10.44 -11.98
CA LYS A 59 17.51 -10.60 -10.52
C LYS A 59 17.46 -9.23 -9.85
N VAL A 60 16.42 -9.00 -9.06
CA VAL A 60 16.21 -7.74 -8.36
C VAL A 60 16.68 -7.88 -6.90
N LYS A 61 17.52 -6.95 -6.42
CA LYS A 61 17.93 -6.92 -5.02
C LYS A 61 16.84 -6.31 -4.15
N ARG A 62 16.37 -7.04 -3.14
CA ARG A 62 15.37 -6.58 -2.17
C ARG A 62 15.80 -6.87 -0.73
N LEU A 63 15.30 -6.06 0.20
CA LEU A 63 15.47 -6.32 1.63
C LEU A 63 14.48 -7.39 2.07
N VAL A 64 15.00 -8.45 2.68
CA VAL A 64 14.22 -9.53 3.28
C VAL A 64 14.42 -9.46 4.79
N CYS A 65 13.35 -9.61 5.56
CA CYS A 65 13.40 -9.58 7.02
C CYS A 65 13.56 -11.00 7.57
N LYS A 66 14.77 -11.35 8.03
CA LYS A 66 15.04 -12.67 8.62
C LYS A 66 14.43 -12.79 10.02
N GLY A 67 13.66 -13.86 10.24
CA GLY A 67 12.99 -14.11 11.52
C GLY A 67 11.86 -13.13 11.84
N CYS A 68 11.29 -12.49 10.84
CA CYS A 68 10.07 -11.71 10.93
C CYS A 68 8.83 -12.60 10.79
N ASN A 69 7.73 -12.22 11.44
CA ASN A 69 6.44 -12.86 11.24
C ASN A 69 5.79 -12.38 9.93
N THR A 70 4.64 -12.97 9.59
CA THR A 70 3.91 -12.68 8.35
C THR A 70 3.56 -11.19 8.20
N ASN A 71 3.08 -10.52 9.25
CA ASN A 71 2.70 -9.11 9.19
C ASN A 71 3.91 -8.20 9.05
N GLU A 72 5.00 -8.51 9.74
CA GLU A 72 6.28 -7.81 9.61
C GLU A 72 6.83 -7.94 8.18
N THR A 73 6.85 -9.16 7.62
CA THR A 73 7.31 -9.42 6.25
C THR A 73 6.47 -8.67 5.22
N LYS A 74 5.14 -8.77 5.30
CA LYS A 74 4.23 -8.01 4.43
C LYS A 74 4.44 -6.51 4.50
N THR A 75 4.74 -5.98 5.71
CA THR A 75 5.03 -4.56 5.88
C THR A 75 6.31 -4.15 5.16
N VAL A 76 7.39 -4.94 5.25
CA VAL A 76 8.65 -4.69 4.53
C VAL A 76 8.43 -4.70 3.01
N GLU A 77 7.72 -5.70 2.50
CA GLU A 77 7.38 -5.80 1.08
C GLU A 77 6.54 -4.61 0.60
N PHE A 78 5.51 -4.25 1.37
CA PHE A 78 4.66 -3.11 1.09
C PHE A 78 5.46 -1.80 0.99
N LEU A 79 6.36 -1.54 1.94
CA LEU A 79 7.19 -0.32 1.96
C LEU A 79 8.12 -0.26 0.75
N GLN A 80 8.77 -1.38 0.40
CA GLN A 80 9.64 -1.45 -0.78
C GLN A 80 8.86 -1.23 -2.08
N ASN A 81 7.66 -1.80 -2.21
CA ASN A 81 6.78 -1.60 -3.36
C ASN A 81 6.30 -0.14 -3.49
N ARG A 82 6.41 0.66 -2.43
CA ARG A 82 6.11 2.10 -2.43
C ARG A 82 7.36 2.98 -2.57
N GLY A 83 8.51 2.37 -2.88
CA GLY A 83 9.77 3.06 -3.14
C GLY A 83 10.57 3.44 -1.89
N ILE A 84 10.25 2.90 -0.73
CA ILE A 84 11.06 3.03 0.48
C ILE A 84 12.01 1.84 0.51
N THR A 85 13.25 2.05 0.05
CA THR A 85 14.23 0.98 -0.13
C THR A 85 15.42 1.07 0.81
N ASP A 86 15.56 2.18 1.52
CA ASP A 86 16.62 2.35 2.52
C ASP A 86 16.35 1.48 3.74
N LYS A 87 17.35 0.70 4.13
CA LYS A 87 17.31 -0.24 5.25
C LYS A 87 16.94 0.44 6.58
N ASN A 88 17.53 1.60 6.87
CA ASN A 88 17.30 2.33 8.11
C ASN A 88 15.94 3.00 8.12
N ALA A 89 15.44 3.47 6.96
CA ALA A 89 14.09 4.00 6.84
C ALA A 89 13.04 2.93 7.13
N ILE A 90 13.16 1.75 6.48
CA ILE A 90 12.27 0.61 6.74
C ILE A 90 12.34 0.19 8.20
N ALA A 91 13.54 0.00 8.75
CA ALA A 91 13.74 -0.38 10.14
C ALA A 91 13.10 0.62 11.12
N THR A 92 13.18 1.93 10.82
CA THR A 92 12.55 2.97 11.64
C THR A 92 11.04 2.88 11.62
N ILE A 93 10.42 2.68 10.45
CA ILE A 93 8.97 2.50 10.33
C ILE A 93 8.54 1.24 11.10
N MET A 94 9.26 0.13 10.90
CA MET A 94 9.01 -1.13 11.60
C MET A 94 9.10 -0.98 13.13
N GLY A 95 10.12 -0.27 13.63
CA GLY A 95 10.30 0.00 15.06
C GLY A 95 9.15 0.79 15.67
N ASN A 96 8.59 1.76 14.93
CA ASN A 96 7.42 2.51 15.36
C ASN A 96 6.16 1.62 15.43
N ILE A 97 5.87 0.86 14.38
CA ILE A 97 4.72 -0.06 14.34
C ILE A 97 4.85 -1.12 15.45
N ARG A 98 6.05 -1.64 15.70
CA ARG A 98 6.32 -2.59 16.77
C ARG A 98 5.95 -2.03 18.14
N GLN A 99 6.33 -0.78 18.42
CA GLN A 99 6.03 -0.12 19.68
C GLN A 99 4.53 0.13 19.87
N GLU A 100 3.81 0.48 18.79
CA GLU A 100 2.39 0.82 18.86
C GLU A 100 1.50 -0.42 19.03
N SER A 101 1.76 -1.49 18.28
CA SER A 101 0.80 -2.59 18.13
C SER A 101 1.40 -3.98 18.01
N THR A 102 2.73 -4.11 17.95
CA THR A 102 3.38 -5.36 17.51
C THR A 102 2.84 -5.91 16.19
N PHE A 103 2.50 -5.03 15.25
CA PHE A 103 1.92 -5.35 13.93
C PHE A 103 0.54 -6.04 13.98
N ILE A 104 -0.23 -5.87 15.05
CA ILE A 104 -1.57 -6.43 15.18
C ILE A 104 -2.60 -5.41 14.70
N PRO A 105 -3.27 -5.62 13.54
CA PRO A 105 -4.11 -4.59 12.94
C PRO A 105 -5.48 -4.43 13.62
N ASN A 106 -5.97 -5.45 14.31
CA ASN A 106 -7.24 -5.41 15.04
C ASN A 106 -7.08 -5.21 16.55
N ILE A 107 -5.96 -4.61 16.98
CA ILE A 107 -5.70 -4.32 18.40
C ILE A 107 -6.26 -2.94 18.77
N CYS A 108 -6.94 -2.87 19.90
CA CYS A 108 -7.33 -1.62 20.57
C CYS A 108 -6.37 -1.29 21.70
N GLU A 109 -6.32 -0.05 22.13
CA GLU A 109 -5.65 0.34 23.37
C GLU A 109 -6.15 -0.55 24.54
N GLY A 110 -5.22 -0.98 25.38
CA GLY A 110 -5.54 -1.98 26.44
C GLY A 110 -5.44 -3.43 25.97
N GLY A 111 -5.14 -3.70 24.68
CA GLY A 111 -4.79 -5.04 24.18
C GLY A 111 -5.95 -5.89 23.66
N ALA A 112 -7.20 -5.39 23.67
CA ALA A 112 -8.33 -6.11 23.10
C ALA A 112 -8.16 -6.29 21.57
N ARG A 113 -8.43 -7.51 21.07
CA ARG A 113 -8.35 -7.83 19.62
C ARG A 113 -9.77 -8.01 19.08
N VAL A 114 -10.31 -6.95 18.54
CA VAL A 114 -11.69 -6.86 18.04
C VAL A 114 -11.73 -6.11 16.71
N PRO A 115 -12.81 -6.22 15.94
CA PRO A 115 -13.02 -5.39 14.74
C PRO A 115 -12.96 -3.90 15.07
N TYR A 116 -12.51 -3.09 14.10
CA TYR A 116 -12.33 -1.64 14.23
C TYR A 116 -13.49 -0.92 14.93
N HIS A 117 -14.74 -1.20 14.52
CA HIS A 117 -15.93 -0.54 15.08
C HIS A 117 -16.22 -0.88 16.54
N GLN A 118 -15.58 -1.90 17.10
CA GLN A 118 -15.70 -2.30 18.50
C GLN A 118 -14.64 -1.68 19.40
N CYS A 119 -13.62 -1.03 18.84
CA CYS A 119 -12.69 -0.20 19.60
C CYS A 119 -13.40 1.10 20.03
N ARG A 120 -13.90 1.12 21.25
CA ARG A 120 -14.76 2.23 21.74
C ARG A 120 -13.99 3.44 22.23
N SER A 121 -12.73 3.28 22.58
CA SER A 121 -11.88 4.36 23.11
C SER A 121 -10.41 4.01 22.88
N GLY A 122 -9.57 5.04 22.87
CA GLY A 122 -8.12 4.88 22.74
C GLY A 122 -7.64 4.60 21.32
N GLY A 123 -6.43 4.09 21.23
CA GLY A 123 -5.78 3.81 19.95
C GLY A 123 -6.29 2.52 19.28
N VAL A 124 -6.27 2.50 17.96
CA VAL A 124 -6.64 1.34 17.15
C VAL A 124 -5.58 1.01 16.11
N GLY A 125 -5.33 -0.26 15.90
CA GLY A 125 -4.54 -0.79 14.80
C GLY A 125 -3.04 -0.54 14.89
N ILE A 126 -2.36 -0.70 13.76
CA ILE A 126 -0.89 -0.78 13.71
C ILE A 126 -0.16 0.48 14.19
N LEU A 127 -0.80 1.65 14.16
CA LEU A 127 -0.25 2.92 14.61
C LEU A 127 -1.00 3.53 15.79
N GLN A 128 -1.88 2.77 16.41
CA GLN A 128 -2.69 3.21 17.55
C GLN A 128 -3.33 4.57 17.29
N TRP A 129 -4.09 4.69 16.18
CA TRP A 129 -4.80 5.92 15.82
C TRP A 129 -5.81 6.30 16.90
N THR A 130 -5.45 7.26 17.75
CA THR A 130 -6.19 7.61 18.97
C THR A 130 -7.12 8.80 18.78
N ASN A 131 -6.67 9.85 18.09
CA ASN A 131 -7.51 11.06 17.96
C ASN A 131 -8.64 10.84 16.96
N ALA A 132 -9.78 11.47 17.22
CA ALA A 132 -10.99 11.29 16.42
C ALA A 132 -10.80 11.48 14.89
N PRO A 133 -10.09 12.52 14.39
CA PRO A 133 -9.83 12.69 12.97
C PRO A 133 -9.08 11.50 12.34
N ARG A 134 -8.08 10.95 13.01
CA ARG A 134 -7.31 9.81 12.50
C ARG A 134 -8.10 8.51 12.58
N TYR A 135 -8.79 8.26 13.70
CA TYR A 135 -9.65 7.10 13.87
C TYR A 135 -10.75 7.07 12.80
N TYR A 136 -11.58 8.12 12.73
CA TYR A 136 -12.64 8.19 11.70
C TYR A 136 -12.08 8.28 10.27
N GLY A 137 -10.89 8.84 10.12
CA GLY A 137 -10.15 8.88 8.85
C GLY A 137 -9.86 7.47 8.32
N LEU A 138 -9.42 6.54 9.18
CA LEU A 138 -9.21 5.14 8.82
C LEU A 138 -10.51 4.49 8.33
N GLY A 139 -11.62 4.64 9.05
CA GLY A 139 -12.91 4.08 8.65
C GLY A 139 -13.41 4.63 7.31
N LYS A 140 -13.34 5.96 7.11
CA LYS A 140 -13.70 6.61 5.85
C LYS A 140 -12.81 6.18 4.68
N PHE A 141 -11.51 6.05 4.93
CA PHE A 141 -10.56 5.58 3.93
C PHE A 141 -10.88 4.13 3.52
N ALA A 142 -11.08 3.24 4.49
CA ALA A 142 -11.44 1.85 4.25
C ALA A 142 -12.72 1.73 3.42
N ALA A 143 -13.77 2.45 3.79
CA ALA A 143 -15.02 2.47 3.03
C ALA A 143 -14.83 2.93 1.57
N ARG A 144 -13.97 3.94 1.35
CA ARG A 144 -13.70 4.47 0.01
C ARG A 144 -12.98 3.46 -0.90
N ILE A 145 -12.09 2.62 -0.35
CA ILE A 145 -11.34 1.62 -1.13
C ILE A 145 -11.99 0.24 -1.13
N GLY A 146 -13.15 0.07 -0.48
CA GLY A 146 -13.80 -1.24 -0.30
C GLY A 146 -13.00 -2.19 0.59
N GLY A 147 -12.19 -1.66 1.53
CA GLY A 147 -11.35 -2.42 2.43
C GLY A 147 -11.95 -2.57 3.84
N ASP A 148 -11.39 -3.50 4.63
CA ASP A 148 -11.71 -3.63 6.06
C ASP A 148 -10.69 -2.86 6.89
N PRO A 149 -11.11 -1.87 7.72
CA PRO A 149 -10.22 -1.08 8.57
C PRO A 149 -9.50 -1.90 9.66
N SER A 150 -9.90 -3.14 9.89
CA SER A 150 -9.26 -4.06 10.84
C SER A 150 -8.12 -4.87 10.23
N THR A 151 -7.81 -4.69 8.93
CA THR A 151 -6.77 -5.46 8.23
C THR A 151 -5.46 -4.70 8.09
N LEU A 152 -4.35 -5.44 8.04
CA LEU A 152 -3.02 -4.86 7.85
C LEU A 152 -2.93 -4.08 6.53
N ASP A 153 -3.43 -4.66 5.45
CA ASP A 153 -3.32 -4.07 4.10
C ASP A 153 -4.04 -2.71 4.00
N THR A 154 -5.26 -2.62 4.57
CA THR A 154 -6.01 -1.36 4.61
C THR A 154 -5.29 -0.31 5.47
N GLN A 155 -4.75 -0.72 6.60
CA GLN A 155 -4.06 0.19 7.53
C GLN A 155 -2.72 0.67 6.99
N LEU A 156 -1.95 -0.16 6.31
CA LEU A 156 -0.73 0.25 5.62
C LEU A 156 -1.02 1.25 4.50
N GLN A 157 -2.10 1.06 3.74
CA GLN A 157 -2.54 2.02 2.73
C GLN A 157 -3.00 3.33 3.37
N TYR A 158 -3.77 3.26 4.47
CA TYR A 158 -4.21 4.46 5.19
C TYR A 158 -3.03 5.26 5.77
N MET A 159 -2.04 4.57 6.34
CA MET A 159 -0.80 5.17 6.82
C MET A 159 -0.16 6.08 5.77
N LEU A 160 -0.07 5.62 4.51
CA LEU A 160 0.48 6.41 3.40
C LEU A 160 -0.46 7.52 2.91
N TYR A 161 -1.74 7.43 3.23
CA TYR A 161 -2.74 8.43 2.85
C TYR A 161 -2.75 9.63 3.79
N GLU A 162 -2.30 9.47 5.04
CA GLU A 162 -2.30 10.52 6.06
C GLU A 162 -1.46 11.74 5.63
N SER A 163 -1.94 12.95 5.95
CA SER A 163 -1.20 14.19 5.68
C SER A 163 0.17 14.24 6.36
N ASP A 164 0.23 13.73 7.60
CA ASP A 164 1.47 13.70 8.38
C ASP A 164 2.51 12.76 7.76
N TRP A 165 2.09 11.64 7.17
CA TRP A 165 2.97 10.78 6.39
C TRP A 165 3.47 11.49 5.13
N LYS A 166 2.57 12.12 4.36
CA LYS A 166 2.93 12.80 3.11
C LYS A 166 3.99 13.87 3.30
N MET A 167 4.03 14.53 4.46
CA MET A 167 5.09 15.49 4.78
C MET A 167 6.48 14.86 4.91
N ILE A 168 6.56 13.63 5.39
CA ILE A 168 7.86 12.95 5.62
C ILE A 168 8.22 11.95 4.53
N GLU A 169 7.27 11.53 3.71
CA GLU A 169 7.45 10.50 2.68
C GLU A 169 8.65 10.76 1.73
N PRO A 170 8.85 11.98 1.18
CA PRO A 170 10.01 12.25 0.33
C PRO A 170 11.34 11.98 1.07
N HIS A 171 11.39 12.29 2.35
CA HIS A 171 12.57 12.06 3.18
C HIS A 171 12.77 10.58 3.52
N MET A 172 11.69 9.81 3.70
CA MET A 172 11.73 8.36 3.91
C MET A 172 12.18 7.61 2.65
N LYS A 173 11.87 8.13 1.47
CA LYS A 173 12.32 7.62 0.17
C LYS A 173 13.76 8.03 -0.19
N THR A 174 14.32 9.04 0.45
CA THR A 174 15.71 9.46 0.23
C THR A 174 16.65 8.62 1.08
N PRO A 175 17.51 7.78 0.50
CA PRO A 175 18.38 6.88 1.24
C PRO A 175 19.53 7.60 1.94
N GLY A 176 20.25 6.86 2.81
CA GLY A 176 21.53 7.27 3.39
C GLY A 176 21.46 7.98 4.73
N LYS A 177 20.28 8.06 5.37
CA LYS A 177 20.17 8.64 6.70
C LYS A 177 20.39 7.59 7.81
N SER A 178 20.81 8.05 8.99
CA SER A 178 20.85 7.22 10.19
C SER A 178 19.44 6.89 10.71
N ILE A 179 19.33 5.83 11.52
CA ILE A 179 18.07 5.51 12.24
C ILE A 179 17.62 6.71 13.08
N SER A 180 18.55 7.43 13.73
CA SER A 180 18.24 8.62 14.53
C SER A 180 17.61 9.72 13.69
N ASP A 181 18.11 9.95 12.46
CA ASP A 181 17.55 10.96 11.56
C ASP A 181 16.15 10.60 11.09
N TYR A 182 15.95 9.33 10.69
CA TYR A 182 14.62 8.85 10.33
C TYR A 182 13.65 8.86 11.52
N MET A 183 14.13 8.59 12.74
CA MET A 183 13.30 8.62 13.95
C MET A 183 12.81 10.05 14.27
N ARG A 184 13.64 11.09 14.03
CA ARG A 184 13.18 12.49 14.13
C ARG A 184 12.07 12.84 13.16
N LEU A 185 12.13 12.28 11.94
CA LEU A 185 11.04 12.41 10.95
C LEU A 185 9.80 11.63 11.38
N ALA A 186 9.96 10.39 11.82
CA ALA A 186 8.87 9.53 12.25
C ALA A 186 8.08 10.13 13.42
N ARG A 187 8.72 10.89 14.32
CA ARG A 187 8.05 11.60 15.40
C ARG A 187 6.97 12.56 14.89
N LYS A 188 7.22 13.25 13.77
CA LYS A 188 6.25 14.19 13.17
C LYS A 188 5.00 13.48 12.64
N TRP A 189 5.16 12.25 12.19
CA TRP A 189 4.09 11.44 11.64
C TRP A 189 3.33 10.65 12.71
N VAL A 190 4.02 9.85 13.54
CA VAL A 190 3.38 9.00 14.56
C VAL A 190 2.85 9.84 15.73
N ARG A 191 3.51 10.98 16.05
CA ARG A 191 3.15 11.93 17.09
C ARG A 191 3.10 11.32 18.49
N TRP A 192 4.03 10.43 18.81
CA TRP A 192 4.07 9.82 20.14
C TRP A 192 4.35 10.84 21.25
N GLY A 193 3.67 10.70 22.38
CA GLY A 193 3.97 11.45 23.60
C GLY A 193 5.20 10.90 24.35
N HIS A 194 5.31 9.57 24.41
CA HIS A 194 6.43 8.85 25.02
C HIS A 194 7.20 8.05 23.96
N HIS A 195 8.55 8.17 23.99
CA HIS A 195 9.40 7.52 22.97
C HIS A 195 9.34 5.99 23.03
N GLY A 196 9.31 5.41 24.25
CA GLY A 196 9.37 3.96 24.43
C GLY A 196 10.65 3.35 23.87
N ALA A 197 10.56 2.11 23.40
CA ALA A 197 11.67 1.34 22.84
C ALA A 197 11.77 1.44 21.29
N ARG A 198 11.18 2.47 20.66
CA ARG A 198 11.09 2.59 19.19
C ARG A 198 12.44 2.53 18.49
N THR A 199 13.45 3.21 19.06
CA THR A 199 14.79 3.23 18.51
C THR A 199 15.47 1.87 18.64
N ASP A 200 15.31 1.18 19.77
CA ASP A 200 15.88 -0.16 19.98
C ASP A 200 15.23 -1.17 19.03
N PHE A 201 13.91 -1.08 18.85
CA PHE A 201 13.21 -1.89 17.87
C PHE A 201 13.68 -1.60 16.45
N ALA A 202 13.93 -0.34 16.09
CA ALA A 202 14.46 0.01 14.77
C ALA A 202 15.85 -0.60 14.55
N TYR A 203 16.77 -0.54 15.51
CA TYR A 203 18.06 -1.21 15.40
C TYR A 203 17.91 -2.74 15.27
N ASN A 204 17.00 -3.34 16.04
CA ASN A 204 16.72 -4.78 15.95
C ASN A 204 16.22 -5.16 14.55
N TYR A 205 15.32 -4.37 13.94
CA TYR A 205 14.87 -4.62 12.57
C TYR A 205 15.98 -4.35 11.55
N SER A 206 16.79 -3.33 11.74
CA SER A 206 17.95 -3.10 10.86
C SER A 206 18.88 -4.32 10.82
N ASN A 207 19.10 -5.00 11.93
CA ASN A 207 19.91 -6.23 11.99
C ASN A 207 19.22 -7.42 11.29
N LYS A 208 17.88 -7.48 11.27
CA LYS A 208 17.11 -8.53 10.59
C LYS A 208 16.98 -8.31 9.08
N LEU A 209 17.04 -7.07 8.61
CA LEU A 209 16.88 -6.72 7.19
C LEU A 209 18.17 -7.03 6.43
N VAL A 210 18.09 -7.96 5.48
CA VAL A 210 19.22 -8.44 4.67
C VAL A 210 18.90 -8.24 3.19
N LEU A 211 19.84 -7.66 2.43
CA LEU A 211 19.72 -7.52 0.98
C LEU A 211 19.91 -8.89 0.32
N THR A 212 18.94 -9.31 -0.47
CA THR A 212 18.89 -10.62 -1.12
C THR A 212 18.47 -10.45 -2.59
N GLU A 213 19.01 -11.27 -3.47
CA GLU A 213 18.54 -11.38 -4.86
C GLU A 213 17.28 -12.24 -4.90
N VAL A 214 16.23 -11.74 -5.55
CA VAL A 214 14.92 -12.37 -5.69
C VAL A 214 14.44 -12.33 -7.14
#